data_abd35f2c09475eb0a896ee1c7ff91d5a
#
_entry.id   abd35f2c09475eb0a896ee1c7ff91d5a
#
_cell.length_a   1.000
_cell.length_b   1.000
_cell.length_c   1.000
_cell.angle_alpha   90.00
_cell.angle_beta   90.00
_cell.angle_gamma   90.00
#
_symmetry.space_group_name_H-M   'P 1'
#
loop_
_entity.id
_entity.type
_entity.pdbx_description
1 polymer ?
#
loop_
_entity_poly.entity_id
_entity_poly.type
_entity_poly.pdbx_seq_one_letter_code
_entity_poly.pdbx_strand_id
1 'polypeptide(L)'
;MKKLIIIMLFLFILGTSNILIKSKNTKVTYNKNEIISASYVIPEDLEELDENAPIILKGSFTGNRKIDEDTNIVGPSTISEFKVDKVYKGSIENDIISVLEPFEIKDNNFTNIEGYIPMEENKEYILFLRENDISEGKQYTIKFISFGKYNTSKEDNIVNQKSNIKYLEEVKDSEFISESQEICDTYINIKGEVLDKYLYK
;
A
#
# COMPACT_ATOMS: atom_id res chain seq x y z
N MET A 1 8.91 72.63 26.66
CA MET A 1 9.50 71.92 25.54
C MET A 1 8.88 70.54 25.51
N LYS A 2 7.89 70.37 24.62
CA LYS A 2 7.15 69.07 24.48
C LYS A 2 7.88 68.23 23.45
N LYS A 3 8.42 67.09 23.87
CA LYS A 3 9.02 66.12 22.96
C LYS A 3 7.88 65.31 22.29
N LEU A 4 7.75 65.54 21.00
CA LEU A 4 6.83 64.78 20.12
C LEU A 4 7.45 63.41 19.87
N ILE A 5 6.87 62.37 20.45
CA ILE A 5 7.28 61.00 20.15
C ILE A 5 6.44 60.57 18.94
N ILE A 6 7.10 60.47 17.80
CA ILE A 6 6.53 59.89 16.59
C ILE A 6 6.67 58.37 16.72
N ILE A 7 5.57 57.71 17.02
CA ILE A 7 5.48 56.26 16.94
C ILE A 7 5.27 55.90 15.48
N MET A 8 6.34 55.44 14.86
CA MET A 8 6.29 54.91 13.50
C MET A 8 5.71 53.51 13.58
N LEU A 9 4.40 53.39 13.30
CA LEU A 9 3.71 52.12 13.19
C LEU A 9 4.13 51.45 11.88
N PHE A 10 5.12 50.54 11.95
CA PHE A 10 5.44 49.66 10.85
C PHE A 10 4.31 48.64 10.72
N LEU A 11 3.36 48.95 9.85
CA LEU A 11 2.40 47.94 9.34
C LEU A 11 3.20 46.95 8.49
N PHE A 12 3.62 45.83 9.13
CA PHE A 12 4.06 44.66 8.42
C PHE A 12 2.83 44.04 7.78
N ILE A 13 2.52 44.44 6.56
CA ILE A 13 1.59 43.69 5.71
C ILE A 13 2.33 42.41 5.32
N LEU A 14 2.20 41.40 6.12
CA LEU A 14 2.47 40.02 5.73
C LEU A 14 1.45 39.65 4.63
N GLY A 15 1.81 40.02 3.41
CA GLY A 15 1.19 39.46 2.22
C GLY A 15 1.45 37.93 2.24
N THR A 16 0.58 37.18 2.90
CA THR A 16 0.46 35.77 2.62
C THR A 16 -0.05 35.65 1.20
N SER A 17 0.85 35.71 0.24
CA SER A 17 0.60 35.19 -1.09
C SER A 17 0.32 33.69 -0.86
N ASN A 18 -0.97 33.36 -0.73
CA ASN A 18 -1.46 32.02 -0.98
C ASN A 18 -1.09 31.73 -2.44
N ILE A 19 0.15 31.27 -2.64
CA ILE A 19 0.50 30.53 -3.83
C ILE A 19 -0.36 29.25 -3.69
N LEU A 20 -1.55 29.32 -4.27
CA LEU A 20 -2.29 28.14 -4.68
C LEU A 20 -1.36 27.44 -5.69
N ILE A 21 -0.45 26.62 -5.17
CA ILE A 21 0.15 25.56 -5.96
C ILE A 21 -1.06 24.73 -6.33
N LYS A 22 -1.65 25.02 -7.50
CA LYS A 22 -2.47 24.05 -8.21
C LYS A 22 -1.55 22.85 -8.35
N SER A 23 -1.64 21.91 -7.43
CA SER A 23 -1.18 20.56 -7.64
C SER A 23 -1.77 20.21 -9.01
N LYS A 24 -0.92 20.16 -10.03
CA LYS A 24 -1.29 19.49 -11.26
C LYS A 24 -1.62 18.09 -10.77
N ASN A 25 -2.89 17.75 -10.75
CA ASN A 25 -3.34 16.38 -10.58
C ASN A 25 -2.78 15.58 -11.77
N THR A 26 -1.51 15.27 -11.68
CA THR A 26 -0.82 14.44 -12.66
C THR A 26 -1.30 13.05 -12.35
N LYS A 27 -2.21 12.55 -13.20
CA LYS A 27 -2.72 11.20 -13.05
C LYS A 27 -1.57 10.22 -13.22
N VAL A 28 -1.50 9.25 -12.34
CA VAL A 28 -0.51 8.16 -12.44
C VAL A 28 -0.95 7.23 -13.55
N THR A 29 -0.10 7.07 -14.55
CA THR A 29 -0.37 6.21 -15.70
C THR A 29 -0.26 4.75 -15.29
N TYR A 30 -1.24 3.96 -15.66
CA TYR A 30 -1.22 2.51 -15.59
C TYR A 30 -0.93 1.95 -16.98
N ASN A 31 0.14 1.18 -17.11
CA ASN A 31 0.48 0.51 -18.34
C ASN A 31 0.64 -0.99 -18.06
N LYS A 32 -0.24 -1.81 -18.65
CA LYS A 32 -0.18 -3.25 -18.45
C LYS A 32 1.15 -3.89 -18.93
N ASN A 33 1.88 -3.23 -19.83
CA ASN A 33 3.18 -3.71 -20.27
C ASN A 33 4.29 -3.46 -19.24
N GLU A 34 4.01 -2.70 -18.18
CA GLU A 34 4.89 -2.45 -17.04
C GLU A 34 4.57 -3.35 -15.84
N ILE A 35 3.66 -4.32 -16.01
CA ILE A 35 3.47 -5.40 -15.05
C ILE A 35 4.63 -6.37 -15.20
N ILE A 36 5.35 -6.59 -14.11
CA ILE A 36 6.44 -7.55 -14.08
C ILE A 36 5.87 -8.90 -13.66
N SER A 37 6.02 -9.88 -14.54
CA SER A 37 5.67 -11.26 -14.21
C SER A 37 6.76 -11.88 -13.34
N ALA A 38 6.34 -12.50 -12.25
CA ALA A 38 7.19 -13.21 -11.32
C ALA A 38 6.74 -14.67 -11.18
N SER A 39 7.71 -15.57 -10.99
CA SER A 39 7.36 -16.92 -10.58
C SER A 39 7.09 -16.93 -9.08
N TYR A 40 5.83 -17.08 -8.68
CA TYR A 40 5.44 -17.17 -7.27
C TYR A 40 4.41 -18.29 -7.07
N VAL A 41 4.29 -18.76 -5.85
CA VAL A 41 3.29 -19.75 -5.48
C VAL A 41 1.98 -19.03 -5.21
N ILE A 42 0.91 -19.46 -5.85
CA ILE A 42 -0.46 -19.07 -5.49
C ILE A 42 -0.91 -20.02 -4.41
N PRO A 43 -1.30 -19.54 -3.22
CA PRO A 43 -1.77 -20.44 -2.15
C PRO A 43 -3.08 -21.11 -2.57
N GLU A 44 -3.24 -22.38 -2.20
CA GLU A 44 -4.45 -23.14 -2.50
C GLU A 44 -5.62 -22.71 -1.60
N ASP A 45 -5.33 -22.36 -0.34
CA ASP A 45 -6.30 -21.99 0.69
C ASP A 45 -5.70 -21.15 1.81
N LEU A 46 -6.51 -20.82 2.82
CA LEU A 46 -6.09 -20.10 4.01
C LEU A 46 -5.12 -20.91 4.88
N GLU A 47 -5.19 -22.25 4.89
CA GLU A 47 -4.30 -23.07 5.70
C GLU A 47 -2.86 -22.93 5.23
N GLU A 48 -2.64 -22.98 3.91
CA GLU A 48 -1.32 -22.75 3.32
C GLU A 48 -0.80 -21.33 3.58
N LEU A 49 -1.67 -20.31 3.52
CA LEU A 49 -1.30 -18.94 3.90
C LEU A 49 -0.83 -18.86 5.36
N ASP A 50 -1.60 -19.43 6.26
CA ASP A 50 -1.33 -19.42 7.69
C ASP A 50 -0.03 -20.14 8.03
N GLU A 51 0.21 -21.30 7.43
CA GLU A 51 1.44 -22.06 7.67
C GLU A 51 2.68 -21.29 7.22
N ASN A 52 2.61 -20.65 6.08
CA ASN A 52 3.75 -19.99 5.44
C ASN A 52 3.99 -18.53 5.88
N ALA A 53 3.06 -17.89 6.59
CA ALA A 53 3.23 -16.56 7.13
C ALA A 53 3.60 -16.61 8.61
N PRO A 54 4.82 -16.25 9.00
CA PRO A 54 5.22 -16.20 10.40
C PRO A 54 4.52 -15.07 11.19
N ILE A 55 4.00 -14.06 10.50
CA ILE A 55 3.31 -12.92 11.09
C ILE A 55 2.00 -12.69 10.36
N ILE A 56 0.91 -12.57 11.14
CA ILE A 56 -0.42 -12.20 10.62
C ILE A 56 -0.96 -11.10 11.52
N LEU A 57 -1.35 -10.00 10.91
CA LEU A 57 -1.83 -8.83 11.64
C LEU A 57 -2.91 -8.07 10.88
N LYS A 58 -3.63 -7.22 11.62
CA LYS A 58 -4.59 -6.26 11.09
C LYS A 58 -4.13 -4.85 11.41
N GLY A 59 -4.39 -3.93 10.49
CA GLY A 59 -4.10 -2.52 10.66
C GLY A 59 -4.44 -1.70 9.44
N SER A 60 -3.83 -0.52 9.32
CA SER A 60 -4.09 0.43 8.25
C SER A 60 -2.82 1.10 7.73
N PHE A 61 -2.83 1.44 6.45
CA PHE A 61 -1.80 2.26 5.84
C PHE A 61 -1.90 3.71 6.34
N THR A 62 -0.76 4.31 6.74
CA THR A 62 -0.72 5.66 7.34
C THR A 62 -0.75 6.82 6.34
N GLY A 63 -0.60 6.52 5.05
CA GLY A 63 -0.41 7.52 3.99
C GLY A 63 1.06 7.76 3.63
N ASN A 64 2.00 7.32 4.45
CA ASN A 64 3.42 7.55 4.23
C ASN A 64 4.06 6.41 3.42
N ARG A 65 4.70 6.79 2.31
CA ARG A 65 5.45 5.87 1.43
C ARG A 65 6.76 6.47 0.97
N LYS A 66 7.73 5.62 0.72
CA LYS A 66 8.97 5.98 0.01
C LYS A 66 9.37 4.84 -0.92
N ILE A 67 9.97 5.18 -2.06
CA ILE A 67 10.56 4.17 -2.95
C ILE A 67 11.67 3.47 -2.16
N ASP A 68 11.75 2.16 -2.29
CA ASP A 68 12.84 1.39 -1.74
C ASP A 68 14.03 1.48 -2.69
N GLU A 69 15.12 2.07 -2.20
CA GLU A 69 16.35 2.25 -2.97
C GLU A 69 17.35 1.09 -2.77
N ASP A 70 16.94 0.02 -2.06
CA ASP A 70 17.80 -1.15 -1.86
C ASP A 70 17.95 -1.92 -3.17
N THR A 71 19.15 -1.85 -3.74
CA THR A 71 19.50 -2.51 -5.00
C THR A 71 19.57 -4.04 -4.91
N ASN A 72 19.46 -4.62 -3.71
CA ASN A 72 19.42 -6.07 -3.52
C ASN A 72 18.02 -6.65 -3.76
N ILE A 73 16.98 -5.80 -3.80
CA ILE A 73 15.61 -6.22 -4.12
C ILE A 73 15.45 -6.21 -5.65
N VAL A 74 15.04 -7.34 -6.18
CA VAL A 74 14.77 -7.47 -7.61
C VAL A 74 13.33 -7.05 -7.91
N GLY A 75 13.18 -5.94 -8.64
CA GLY A 75 11.89 -5.42 -9.08
C GLY A 75 11.42 -4.17 -8.34
N PRO A 76 10.24 -3.65 -8.71
CA PRO A 76 9.68 -2.46 -8.09
C PRO A 76 9.35 -2.72 -6.62
N SER A 77 9.77 -1.81 -5.75
CA SER A 77 9.54 -1.92 -4.31
C SER A 77 9.27 -0.55 -3.69
N THR A 78 8.26 -0.50 -2.85
CA THR A 78 7.88 0.69 -2.09
C THR A 78 7.75 0.34 -0.61
N ILE A 79 8.37 1.11 0.26
CA ILE A 79 8.24 1.00 1.71
C ILE A 79 7.05 1.83 2.14
N SER A 80 6.03 1.17 2.70
CA SER A 80 4.81 1.79 3.23
C SER A 80 4.78 1.69 4.74
N GLU A 81 4.45 2.78 5.44
CA GLU A 81 4.22 2.75 6.87
C GLU A 81 2.82 2.18 7.17
N PHE A 82 2.79 1.17 8.03
CA PHE A 82 1.57 0.48 8.40
C PHE A 82 1.37 0.54 9.91
N LYS A 83 0.25 1.08 10.34
CA LYS A 83 -0.16 1.11 11.74
C LYS A 83 -0.83 -0.19 12.10
N VAL A 84 -0.27 -0.90 13.07
CA VAL A 84 -0.78 -2.18 13.56
C VAL A 84 -1.87 -1.95 14.60
N ASP A 85 -3.04 -2.54 14.39
CA ASP A 85 -4.14 -2.49 15.33
C ASP A 85 -4.27 -3.82 16.12
N LYS A 86 -3.96 -4.95 15.48
CA LYS A 86 -4.04 -6.27 16.11
C LYS A 86 -3.07 -7.26 15.48
N VAL A 87 -2.38 -8.05 16.31
CA VAL A 87 -1.54 -9.17 15.89
C VAL A 87 -2.29 -10.47 16.17
N TYR A 88 -2.44 -11.31 15.16
CA TYR A 88 -3.09 -12.62 15.25
C TYR A 88 -2.06 -13.76 15.39
N LYS A 89 -0.91 -13.61 14.74
CA LYS A 89 0.19 -14.59 14.77
C LYS A 89 1.53 -13.86 14.77
N GLY A 90 2.53 -14.42 15.47
CA GLY A 90 3.85 -13.81 15.60
C GLY A 90 3.91 -12.70 16.64
N SER A 91 4.89 -11.84 16.52
CA SER A 91 5.09 -10.69 17.42
C SER A 91 5.59 -9.46 16.63
N ILE A 92 5.14 -8.29 17.04
CA ILE A 92 5.56 -6.99 16.52
C ILE A 92 5.98 -6.12 17.70
N GLU A 93 7.09 -5.42 17.56
CA GLU A 93 7.65 -4.59 18.64
C GLU A 93 7.09 -3.15 18.63
N ASN A 94 6.70 -2.66 17.46
CA ASN A 94 6.27 -1.27 17.27
C ASN A 94 4.84 -1.20 16.71
N ASP A 95 4.09 -0.19 17.12
CA ASP A 95 2.75 0.07 16.59
C ASP A 95 2.74 0.51 15.11
N ILE A 96 3.86 1.04 14.62
CA ILE A 96 4.06 1.40 13.21
C ILE A 96 5.23 0.60 12.67
N ILE A 97 4.99 -0.10 11.56
CA ILE A 97 5.97 -0.95 10.89
C ILE A 97 6.18 -0.52 9.44
N SER A 98 7.33 -0.91 8.88
CA SER A 98 7.67 -0.71 7.46
C SER A 98 7.32 -1.96 6.67
N VAL A 99 6.35 -1.85 5.77
CA VAL A 99 5.90 -2.95 4.90
C VAL A 99 6.40 -2.71 3.48
N LEU A 100 7.05 -3.70 2.90
CA LEU A 100 7.44 -3.70 1.49
C LEU A 100 6.25 -4.14 0.63
N GLU A 101 5.83 -3.22 -0.24
CA GLU A 101 4.82 -3.46 -1.27
C GLU A 101 5.48 -3.62 -2.64
N PRO A 102 5.09 -4.59 -3.48
CA PRO A 102 5.76 -4.91 -4.74
C PRO A 102 5.31 -4.00 -5.90
N PHE A 103 5.51 -2.69 -5.73
CA PHE A 103 5.23 -1.69 -6.76
C PHE A 103 6.16 -0.47 -6.64
N GLU A 104 6.21 0.33 -7.68
CA GLU A 104 6.88 1.63 -7.73
C GLU A 104 6.04 2.63 -8.53
N ILE A 105 6.04 3.90 -8.09
CA ILE A 105 5.54 5.02 -8.89
C ILE A 105 6.70 5.95 -9.17
N LYS A 106 7.14 5.99 -10.42
CA LYS A 106 8.25 6.84 -10.86
C LYS A 106 7.86 7.62 -12.10
N ASP A 107 8.13 8.91 -12.11
CA ASP A 107 7.78 9.82 -13.23
C ASP A 107 6.30 9.70 -13.68
N ASN A 108 5.39 9.51 -12.74
CA ASN A 108 3.95 9.23 -12.91
C ASN A 108 3.62 7.92 -13.65
N ASN A 109 4.55 7.00 -13.74
CA ASN A 109 4.31 5.65 -14.22
C ASN A 109 4.22 4.69 -13.05
N PHE A 110 3.20 3.83 -13.06
CA PHE A 110 2.98 2.79 -12.07
C PHE A 110 3.47 1.46 -12.61
N THR A 111 4.46 0.89 -11.94
CA THR A 111 5.02 -0.44 -12.21
C THR A 111 4.73 -1.34 -11.02
N ASN A 112 4.30 -2.56 -11.25
CA ASN A 112 3.98 -3.51 -10.20
C ASN A 112 4.35 -4.95 -10.57
N ILE A 113 4.34 -5.83 -9.57
CA ILE A 113 4.53 -7.27 -9.76
C ILE A 113 3.14 -7.93 -9.73
N GLU A 114 2.84 -8.74 -10.76
CA GLU A 114 1.65 -9.61 -10.85
C GLU A 114 0.32 -8.88 -10.56
N GLY A 115 0.19 -7.65 -11.05
CA GLY A 115 -1.06 -6.89 -10.90
C GLY A 115 -1.35 -6.38 -9.48
N TYR A 116 -0.34 -6.34 -8.61
CA TYR A 116 -0.50 -5.81 -7.24
C TYR A 116 -1.01 -4.37 -7.26
N ILE A 117 -2.03 -4.08 -6.45
CA ILE A 117 -2.55 -2.73 -6.22
C ILE A 117 -2.13 -2.28 -4.81
N PRO A 118 -1.60 -1.05 -4.66
CA PRO A 118 -1.14 -0.53 -3.39
C PRO A 118 -2.23 -0.44 -2.33
N MET A 119 -1.84 -0.54 -1.06
CA MET A 119 -2.75 -0.20 0.05
C MET A 119 -3.20 1.25 -0.05
N GLU A 120 -4.41 1.56 0.38
CA GLU A 120 -4.97 2.91 0.42
C GLU A 120 -5.17 3.41 1.85
N GLU A 121 -5.04 4.73 2.02
CA GLU A 121 -5.40 5.39 3.28
C GLU A 121 -6.86 5.13 3.65
N ASN A 122 -7.11 5.10 4.95
CA ASN A 122 -8.45 4.91 5.52
C ASN A 122 -9.09 3.54 5.21
N LYS A 123 -8.30 2.59 4.70
CA LYS A 123 -8.71 1.18 4.57
C LYS A 123 -7.95 0.33 5.58
N GLU A 124 -8.64 -0.63 6.16
CA GLU A 124 -8.04 -1.64 7.02
C GLU A 124 -7.69 -2.89 6.21
N TYR A 125 -6.56 -3.51 6.57
CA TYR A 125 -6.05 -4.70 5.90
C TYR A 125 -5.69 -5.78 6.91
N ILE A 126 -5.85 -7.03 6.51
CA ILE A 126 -5.20 -8.19 7.11
C ILE A 126 -3.99 -8.50 6.23
N LEU A 127 -2.81 -8.54 6.85
CA LEU A 127 -1.55 -8.79 6.17
C LEU A 127 -0.92 -10.08 6.67
N PHE A 128 -0.43 -10.89 5.73
CA PHE A 128 0.37 -12.09 5.94
C PHE A 128 1.81 -11.75 5.60
N LEU A 129 2.68 -11.71 6.60
CA LEU A 129 4.00 -11.10 6.50
C LEU A 129 5.11 -12.08 6.88
N ARG A 130 6.30 -11.80 6.35
CA ARG A 130 7.59 -12.26 6.89
C ARG A 130 8.44 -11.07 7.28
N GLU A 131 9.22 -11.21 8.33
CA GLU A 131 10.24 -10.24 8.72
C GLU A 131 11.47 -10.37 7.82
N ASN A 132 12.06 -9.24 7.46
CA ASN A 132 13.36 -9.16 6.80
C ASN A 132 14.31 -8.41 7.73
N ASP A 133 15.43 -9.03 8.06
CA ASP A 133 16.51 -8.34 8.74
C ASP A 133 17.21 -7.41 7.76
N ILE A 134 17.20 -6.13 8.07
CA ILE A 134 17.95 -5.10 7.36
C ILE A 134 18.93 -4.43 8.29
N SER A 135 19.96 -3.78 7.73
CA SER A 135 21.03 -3.14 8.53
C SER A 135 20.55 -2.07 9.51
N GLU A 136 19.40 -1.44 9.26
CA GLU A 136 18.85 -0.34 10.06
C GLU A 136 17.42 -0.62 10.54
N GLY A 137 17.17 -1.77 11.16
CA GLY A 137 15.89 -2.10 11.76
C GLY A 137 15.19 -3.30 11.11
N LYS A 138 13.85 -3.30 11.16
CA LYS A 138 13.03 -4.39 10.65
C LYS A 138 12.12 -3.90 9.54
N GLN A 139 12.07 -4.65 8.46
CA GLN A 139 11.08 -4.50 7.42
C GLN A 139 10.27 -5.79 7.28
N TYR A 140 9.07 -5.65 6.78
CA TYR A 140 8.16 -6.78 6.60
C TYR A 140 7.75 -6.89 5.14
N THR A 141 7.89 -8.08 4.56
CA THR A 141 7.44 -8.35 3.19
C THR A 141 6.11 -9.08 3.22
N ILE A 142 5.20 -8.65 2.36
CA ILE A 142 3.93 -9.33 2.12
C ILE A 142 4.22 -10.68 1.43
N LYS A 143 3.71 -11.76 2.03
CA LYS A 143 3.82 -13.11 1.47
C LYS A 143 2.89 -13.27 0.28
N PHE A 144 3.29 -14.06 -0.71
CA PHE A 144 2.47 -14.42 -1.86
C PHE A 144 1.91 -13.21 -2.66
N ILE A 145 2.63 -12.08 -2.65
CA ILE A 145 2.26 -10.86 -3.39
C ILE A 145 0.85 -10.40 -2.98
N SER A 146 -0.11 -10.35 -3.92
CA SER A 146 -1.48 -9.91 -3.63
C SER A 146 -2.22 -10.82 -2.66
N PHE A 147 -1.94 -12.12 -2.67
CA PHE A 147 -2.57 -13.10 -1.77
C PHE A 147 -2.17 -12.98 -0.28
N GLY A 148 -1.20 -12.16 0.04
CA GLY A 148 -0.85 -11.85 1.44
C GLY A 148 -1.48 -10.56 1.96
N LYS A 149 -2.39 -9.93 1.20
CA LYS A 149 -3.03 -8.66 1.56
C LYS A 149 -4.53 -8.73 1.26
N TYR A 150 -5.35 -8.53 2.28
CA TYR A 150 -6.81 -8.50 2.15
C TYR A 150 -7.36 -7.27 2.84
N ASN A 151 -8.08 -6.40 2.11
CA ASN A 151 -8.81 -5.35 2.79
C ASN A 151 -10.02 -5.94 3.55
N THR A 152 -10.41 -5.30 4.64
CA THR A 152 -11.47 -5.82 5.52
C THR A 152 -12.88 -5.55 5.00
N SER A 153 -13.02 -4.86 3.88
CA SER A 153 -14.30 -4.68 3.19
C SER A 153 -14.78 -6.01 2.61
N LYS A 154 -16.09 -6.24 2.64
CA LYS A 154 -16.72 -7.38 1.97
C LYS A 154 -16.85 -7.20 0.46
N GLU A 155 -16.63 -6.01 -0.03
CA GLU A 155 -16.70 -5.73 -1.47
C GLU A 155 -15.47 -6.29 -2.16
N ASP A 156 -15.70 -7.15 -3.15
CA ASP A 156 -14.65 -7.77 -3.94
C ASP A 156 -14.48 -6.97 -5.24
N ASN A 157 -13.48 -6.08 -5.22
CA ASN A 157 -13.12 -5.27 -6.37
C ASN A 157 -11.89 -5.87 -7.07
N ILE A 158 -12.06 -7.03 -7.70
CA ILE A 158 -11.02 -7.62 -8.54
C ILE A 158 -11.26 -7.19 -9.98
N VAL A 159 -10.24 -6.59 -10.59
CA VAL A 159 -10.32 -6.13 -11.96
C VAL A 159 -9.65 -7.14 -12.88
N ASN A 160 -10.44 -7.70 -13.80
CA ASN A 160 -9.88 -8.49 -14.92
C ASN A 160 -9.34 -7.53 -15.99
N GLN A 161 -8.10 -7.71 -16.43
CA GLN A 161 -7.40 -6.82 -17.38
C GLN A 161 -7.99 -6.72 -18.79
N LYS A 162 -9.14 -7.31 -19.04
CA LYS A 162 -9.87 -7.10 -20.31
C LYS A 162 -10.35 -5.66 -20.48
N SER A 163 -10.31 -4.85 -19.42
CA SER A 163 -10.66 -3.42 -19.47
C SER A 163 -9.46 -2.57 -19.91
N ASN A 164 -9.71 -1.49 -20.67
CA ASN A 164 -8.69 -0.53 -21.08
C ASN A 164 -8.36 0.45 -19.92
N ILE A 165 -7.70 -0.05 -18.89
CA ILE A 165 -7.23 0.75 -17.75
C ILE A 165 -6.10 1.66 -18.23
N LYS A 166 -6.22 2.96 -17.94
CA LYS A 166 -5.20 3.97 -18.30
C LYS A 166 -4.52 4.61 -17.10
N TYR A 167 -5.21 4.65 -15.97
CA TYR A 167 -4.74 5.34 -14.79
C TYR A 167 -4.93 4.48 -13.54
N LEU A 168 -4.01 4.60 -12.58
CA LEU A 168 -4.08 3.88 -11.31
C LEU A 168 -5.38 4.18 -10.55
N GLU A 169 -5.89 5.41 -10.64
CA GLU A 169 -7.16 5.81 -10.01
C GLU A 169 -8.37 5.00 -10.45
N GLU A 170 -8.31 4.39 -11.64
CA GLU A 170 -9.41 3.57 -12.16
C GLU A 170 -9.51 2.21 -11.47
N VAL A 171 -8.42 1.78 -10.82
CA VAL A 171 -8.30 0.46 -10.20
C VAL A 171 -7.83 0.50 -8.75
N LYS A 172 -7.59 1.68 -8.18
CA LYS A 172 -7.07 1.83 -6.82
C LYS A 172 -7.93 1.16 -5.74
N ASP A 173 -9.24 1.09 -5.96
CA ASP A 173 -10.19 0.40 -5.06
C ASP A 173 -10.19 -1.12 -5.24
N SER A 174 -9.39 -1.65 -6.18
CA SER A 174 -9.30 -3.08 -6.43
C SER A 174 -8.29 -3.73 -5.49
N GLU A 175 -8.44 -5.03 -5.28
CA GLU A 175 -7.48 -5.81 -4.48
C GLU A 175 -6.21 -6.09 -5.29
N PHE A 176 -6.38 -6.55 -6.52
CA PHE A 176 -5.33 -6.74 -7.52
C PHE A 176 -5.94 -6.88 -8.92
N ILE A 177 -5.09 -6.99 -9.94
CA ILE A 177 -5.49 -7.15 -11.34
C ILE A 177 -4.99 -8.51 -11.83
N SER A 178 -5.89 -9.29 -12.44
CA SER A 178 -5.52 -10.58 -13.06
C SER A 178 -6.30 -10.83 -14.35
N GLU A 179 -5.65 -11.46 -15.33
CA GLU A 179 -6.30 -11.94 -16.54
C GLU A 179 -6.93 -13.33 -16.36
N SER A 180 -6.57 -14.04 -15.29
CA SER A 180 -7.07 -15.38 -14.99
C SER A 180 -8.28 -15.33 -14.07
N GLN A 181 -9.41 -15.85 -14.55
CA GLN A 181 -10.60 -16.01 -13.73
C GLN A 181 -10.37 -16.98 -12.57
N GLU A 182 -9.61 -18.05 -12.79
CA GLU A 182 -9.25 -19.03 -11.76
C GLU A 182 -8.50 -18.38 -10.60
N ILE A 183 -7.52 -17.50 -10.89
CA ILE A 183 -6.77 -16.75 -9.88
C ILE A 183 -7.72 -15.81 -9.11
N CYS A 184 -8.64 -15.14 -9.81
CA CYS A 184 -9.64 -14.29 -9.17
C CYS A 184 -10.54 -15.08 -8.23
N ASP A 185 -11.06 -16.24 -8.67
CA ASP A 185 -11.94 -17.10 -7.88
C ASP A 185 -11.21 -17.64 -6.64
N THR A 186 -9.97 -18.08 -6.79
CA THR A 186 -9.11 -18.50 -5.67
C THR A 186 -8.94 -17.39 -4.65
N TYR A 187 -8.60 -16.16 -5.10
CA TYR A 187 -8.45 -15.03 -4.21
C TYR A 187 -9.74 -14.70 -3.44
N ILE A 188 -10.89 -14.69 -4.11
CA ILE A 188 -12.20 -14.40 -3.50
C ILE A 188 -12.52 -15.44 -2.41
N ASN A 189 -12.29 -16.73 -2.70
CA ASN A 189 -12.54 -17.81 -1.76
C ASN A 189 -11.67 -17.65 -0.51
N ILE A 190 -10.35 -17.45 -0.69
CA ILE A 190 -9.41 -17.27 0.43
C ILE A 190 -9.76 -16.00 1.21
N LYS A 191 -10.11 -14.89 0.53
CA LYS A 191 -10.56 -13.66 1.21
C LYS A 191 -11.75 -13.93 2.13
N GLY A 192 -12.75 -14.68 1.66
CA GLY A 192 -13.89 -15.09 2.49
C GLY A 192 -13.44 -15.79 3.78
N GLU A 193 -12.58 -16.79 3.65
CA GLU A 193 -12.02 -17.53 4.79
C GLU A 193 -11.19 -16.64 5.74
N VAL A 194 -10.37 -15.73 5.19
CA VAL A 194 -9.58 -14.75 5.96
C VAL A 194 -10.50 -13.86 6.79
N LEU A 195 -11.52 -13.28 6.18
CA LEU A 195 -12.46 -12.40 6.88
C LEU A 195 -13.23 -13.16 7.96
N ASP A 196 -13.70 -14.37 7.66
CA ASP A 196 -14.40 -15.21 8.63
C ASP A 196 -13.53 -15.58 9.82
N LYS A 197 -12.25 -15.91 9.58
CA LYS A 197 -11.33 -16.31 10.66
C LYS A 197 -10.86 -15.16 11.52
N TYR A 198 -10.54 -14.01 10.90
CA TYR A 198 -9.82 -12.93 11.58
C TYR A 198 -10.68 -11.71 11.94
N LEU A 199 -11.88 -11.55 11.37
CA LEU A 199 -12.78 -10.46 11.73
C LEU A 199 -14.01 -10.89 12.50
N TYR A 200 -14.59 -12.06 12.16
CA TYR A 200 -15.92 -12.44 12.67
C TYR A 200 -15.89 -13.52 13.75
N LYS A 201 -14.72 -14.04 14.09
CA LYS A 201 -14.47 -14.88 15.27
C LYS A 201 -13.77 -14.02 16.33
#